data_1ce570a29949786d001c4b8248e87136
#
_entry.id   1ce570a29949786d001c4b8248e87136
#
_cell.length_a   1.000
_cell.length_b   1.000
_cell.length_c   1.000
_cell.angle_alpha   90.00
_cell.angle_beta   90.00
_cell.angle_gamma   90.00
#
_symmetry.space_group_name_H-M   'P 1'
#
loop_
_entity.id
_entity.type
_entity.pdbx_description
1 polymer ?
#
loop_
_entity_poly.entity_id
_entity_poly.type
_entity_poly.pdbx_seq_one_letter_code
_entity_poly.pdbx_strand_id
1 'polypeptide(L)'
;MERKKRSWIILGVLIVLIIGTIYSIEYIKGMGNGEEEELKCVAEKSILYVSKTCSHCANQKLILGDGLQYFELIDCAEDTAACQEAGITGVPTWEIDGELYPGVRSVEQLKELTGC
;
A
#
# COMPACT_ATOMS: atom_id res chain seq x y z
N MET A 1 -19.46 -42.53 -33.70
CA MET A 1 -19.02 -42.76 -32.32
C MET A 1 -17.73 -42.02 -31.95
N GLU A 2 -16.73 -41.96 -32.82
CA GLU A 2 -15.47 -41.26 -32.51
C GLU A 2 -15.63 -39.73 -32.37
N ARG A 3 -16.48 -39.09 -33.16
CA ARG A 3 -16.75 -37.64 -33.04
C ARG A 3 -17.31 -37.24 -31.70
N LYS A 4 -18.19 -38.03 -31.10
CA LYS A 4 -18.71 -37.78 -29.76
C LYS A 4 -17.64 -37.91 -28.69
N LYS A 5 -16.78 -38.92 -28.76
CA LYS A 5 -15.68 -39.10 -27.79
C LYS A 5 -14.67 -37.96 -27.84
N ARG A 6 -14.30 -37.49 -29.04
CA ARG A 6 -13.39 -36.34 -29.24
C ARG A 6 -14.00 -35.06 -28.69
N SER A 7 -15.29 -34.83 -28.87
CA SER A 7 -16.00 -33.66 -28.33
C SER A 7 -16.00 -33.64 -26.81
N TRP A 8 -16.19 -34.77 -26.15
CA TRP A 8 -16.15 -34.89 -24.70
C TRP A 8 -14.75 -34.67 -24.11
N ILE A 9 -13.72 -35.12 -24.79
CA ILE A 9 -12.31 -34.89 -24.41
C ILE A 9 -11.98 -33.42 -24.51
N ILE A 10 -12.36 -32.76 -25.58
CA ILE A 10 -12.13 -31.31 -25.79
C ILE A 10 -12.86 -30.51 -24.70
N LEU A 11 -14.10 -30.87 -24.38
CA LEU A 11 -14.88 -30.23 -23.31
C LEU A 11 -14.19 -30.38 -21.96
N GLY A 12 -13.68 -31.57 -21.66
CA GLY A 12 -12.94 -31.85 -20.42
C GLY A 12 -11.66 -31.03 -20.32
N VAL A 13 -10.88 -30.91 -21.39
CA VAL A 13 -9.65 -30.10 -21.42
C VAL A 13 -9.96 -28.62 -21.24
N LEU A 14 -11.02 -28.11 -21.88
CA LEU A 14 -11.44 -26.72 -21.72
C LEU A 14 -11.86 -26.39 -20.27
N ILE A 15 -12.58 -27.30 -19.63
CA ILE A 15 -12.97 -27.13 -18.21
C ILE A 15 -11.74 -27.08 -17.30
N VAL A 16 -10.77 -27.96 -17.50
CA VAL A 16 -9.52 -27.97 -16.72
C VAL A 16 -8.73 -26.68 -16.93
N LEU A 17 -8.65 -26.18 -18.16
CA LEU A 17 -7.96 -24.91 -18.46
C LEU A 17 -8.67 -23.71 -17.80
N ILE A 18 -9.99 -23.68 -17.82
CA ILE A 18 -10.79 -22.62 -17.17
C ILE A 18 -10.60 -22.65 -15.65
N ILE A 19 -10.67 -23.81 -15.03
CA ILE A 19 -10.44 -23.99 -13.60
C ILE A 19 -9.01 -23.58 -13.25
N GLY A 20 -8.02 -23.98 -14.02
CA GLY A 20 -6.61 -23.60 -13.82
C GLY A 20 -6.39 -22.09 -13.90
N THR A 21 -7.03 -21.40 -14.86
CA THR A 21 -6.92 -19.94 -14.98
C THR A 21 -7.61 -19.20 -13.83
N ILE A 22 -8.78 -19.65 -13.39
CA ILE A 22 -9.49 -19.08 -12.24
C ILE A 22 -8.64 -19.25 -10.97
N TYR A 23 -8.08 -20.43 -10.75
CA TYR A 23 -7.21 -20.70 -9.59
C TYR A 23 -5.96 -19.82 -9.59
N SER A 24 -5.36 -19.60 -10.77
CA SER A 24 -4.19 -18.73 -10.91
C SER A 24 -4.51 -17.26 -10.62
N ILE A 25 -5.67 -16.78 -11.05
CA ILE A 25 -6.13 -15.40 -10.82
C ILE A 25 -6.39 -15.18 -9.32
N GLU A 26 -7.02 -16.13 -8.65
CA GLU A 26 -7.27 -16.04 -7.21
C GLU A 26 -5.98 -16.09 -6.38
N TYR A 27 -5.02 -16.92 -6.81
CA TYR A 27 -3.71 -17.01 -6.16
C TYR A 27 -2.93 -15.69 -6.26
N ILE A 28 -2.92 -15.05 -7.43
CA ILE A 28 -2.27 -13.75 -7.65
C ILE A 28 -2.95 -12.64 -6.86
N LYS A 29 -4.28 -12.64 -6.77
CA LYS A 29 -5.04 -11.69 -5.94
C LYS A 29 -4.74 -11.82 -4.45
N GLY A 30 -4.56 -13.04 -3.96
CA GLY A 30 -4.22 -13.31 -2.56
C GLY A 30 -2.83 -12.80 -2.16
N MET A 31 -1.89 -12.73 -3.09
CA MET A 31 -0.54 -12.21 -2.83
C MET A 31 -0.47 -10.68 -2.75
N GLY A 32 -1.35 -9.97 -3.47
CA GLY A 32 -1.40 -8.50 -3.44
C GLY A 32 -2.20 -7.92 -2.25
N ASN A 33 -3.14 -8.66 -1.72
CA ASN A 33 -4.02 -8.18 -0.66
C ASN A 33 -3.32 -8.03 0.70
N GLY A 34 -2.27 -8.81 0.98
CA GLY A 34 -1.53 -8.75 2.23
C GLY A 34 -0.77 -7.42 2.41
N GLU A 35 -0.05 -6.98 1.40
CA GLU A 35 0.71 -5.72 1.43
C GLU A 35 -0.22 -4.50 1.50
N GLU A 36 -1.33 -4.54 0.78
CA GLU A 36 -2.33 -3.47 0.80
C GLU A 36 -3.00 -3.33 2.17
N GLU A 37 -3.39 -4.43 2.79
CA GLU A 37 -3.97 -4.47 4.14
C GLU A 37 -2.99 -3.95 5.20
N GLU A 38 -1.71 -4.32 5.10
CA GLU A 38 -0.66 -3.83 6.00
C GLU A 38 -0.47 -2.32 5.86
N LEU A 39 -0.43 -1.79 4.62
CA LEU A 39 -0.31 -0.36 4.38
C LEU A 39 -1.53 0.42 4.86
N LYS A 40 -2.73 -0.12 4.73
CA LYS A 40 -3.94 0.47 5.31
C LYS A 40 -3.88 0.53 6.84
N CYS A 41 -3.42 -0.54 7.47
CA CYS A 41 -3.21 -0.57 8.92
C CYS A 41 -2.23 0.52 9.38
N VAL A 42 -1.10 0.66 8.70
CA VAL A 42 -0.12 1.72 8.98
C VAL A 42 -0.73 3.11 8.76
N ALA A 43 -1.46 3.29 7.67
CA ALA A 43 -2.09 4.57 7.33
C ALA A 43 -3.12 5.05 8.35
N GLU A 44 -3.90 4.14 8.90
CA GLU A 44 -4.89 4.45 9.95
C GLU A 44 -4.26 4.93 11.26
N LYS A 45 -3.01 4.56 11.51
CA LYS A 45 -2.28 4.87 12.76
C LYS A 45 -1.25 5.97 12.62
N SER A 46 -1.11 6.56 11.44
CA SER A 46 -0.04 7.52 11.15
C SER A 46 -0.53 8.72 10.34
N ILE A 47 0.17 9.84 10.52
CA ILE A 47 0.02 11.05 9.70
C ILE A 47 1.39 11.38 9.13
N LEU A 48 1.45 11.73 7.85
CA LEU A 48 2.68 12.14 7.19
C LEU A 48 2.67 13.64 6.90
N TYR A 49 3.57 14.35 7.55
CA TYR A 49 3.81 15.77 7.29
C TYR A 49 4.84 15.96 6.18
N VAL A 50 4.49 16.70 5.15
CA VAL A 50 5.27 16.88 3.93
C VAL A 50 5.29 18.35 3.49
N SER A 51 6.09 18.65 2.46
CA SER A 51 6.04 19.90 1.72
C SER A 51 6.23 19.62 0.23
N LYS A 52 5.59 20.41 -0.63
CA LYS A 52 5.66 20.26 -2.09
C LYS A 52 7.07 20.41 -2.65
N THR A 53 7.92 21.21 -2.00
CA THR A 53 9.28 21.51 -2.45
C THR A 53 10.35 20.62 -1.81
N CYS A 54 9.96 19.64 -1.03
CA CYS A 54 10.83 18.74 -0.28
C CYS A 54 11.20 17.50 -1.10
N SER A 55 12.48 17.34 -1.45
CA SER A 55 12.98 16.18 -2.20
C SER A 55 12.89 14.87 -1.40
N HIS A 56 13.16 14.92 -0.09
CA HIS A 56 13.02 13.75 0.79
C HIS A 56 11.57 13.32 0.94
N CYS A 57 10.61 14.26 0.93
CA CYS A 57 9.19 13.96 0.91
C CYS A 57 8.78 13.23 -0.38
N ALA A 58 9.31 13.64 -1.52
CA ALA A 58 9.10 12.97 -2.79
C ALA A 58 9.61 11.52 -2.75
N ASN A 59 10.79 11.30 -2.15
CA ASN A 59 11.35 9.97 -1.95
C ASN A 59 10.46 9.11 -1.03
N GLN A 60 9.95 9.67 0.07
CA GLN A 60 9.02 8.99 0.96
C GLN A 60 7.75 8.54 0.23
N LYS A 61 7.20 9.39 -0.62
CA LYS A 61 6.03 9.07 -1.44
C LYS A 61 6.29 7.94 -2.43
N LEU A 62 7.49 7.89 -3.02
CA LEU A 62 7.90 6.80 -3.91
C LEU A 62 8.00 5.46 -3.17
N ILE A 63 8.50 5.45 -1.95
CA ILE A 63 8.58 4.25 -1.10
C ILE A 63 7.18 3.69 -0.81
N LEU A 64 6.20 4.54 -0.57
CA LEU A 64 4.81 4.12 -0.32
C LEU A 64 4.10 3.68 -1.61
N GLY A 65 4.53 4.17 -2.78
CA GLY A 65 3.97 3.80 -4.08
C GLY A 65 2.46 3.98 -4.16
N ASP A 66 1.76 2.98 -4.65
CA ASP A 66 0.30 3.00 -4.76
C ASP A 66 -0.42 3.06 -3.41
N GLY A 67 0.24 2.62 -2.34
CA GLY A 67 -0.26 2.70 -0.97
C GLY A 67 -0.39 4.11 -0.43
N LEU A 68 0.26 5.10 -1.06
CA LEU A 68 0.19 6.51 -0.66
C LEU A 68 -1.25 7.03 -0.55
N GLN A 69 -2.15 6.53 -1.37
CA GLN A 69 -3.57 6.92 -1.38
C GLN A 69 -4.30 6.67 -0.06
N TYR A 70 -3.79 5.77 0.78
CA TYR A 70 -4.41 5.44 2.07
C TYR A 70 -3.97 6.36 3.20
N PHE A 71 -2.88 7.10 3.02
CA PHE A 71 -2.26 7.93 4.06
C PHE A 71 -2.86 9.32 4.13
N GLU A 72 -3.03 9.82 5.34
CA GLU A 72 -3.27 11.24 5.59
C GLU A 72 -1.97 12.01 5.42
N LEU A 73 -1.96 12.96 4.48
CA LEU A 73 -0.84 13.85 4.23
C LEU A 73 -1.22 15.28 4.61
N ILE A 74 -0.37 15.92 5.40
CA ILE A 74 -0.50 17.33 5.74
C ILE A 74 0.68 18.08 5.11
N ASP A 75 0.38 19.00 4.20
CA ASP A 75 1.40 19.84 3.58
C ASP A 75 1.63 21.08 4.43
N CYS A 76 2.83 21.20 5.00
CA CYS A 76 3.18 22.30 5.90
C CYS A 76 3.32 23.65 5.20
N ALA A 77 3.44 23.67 3.88
CA ALA A 77 3.40 24.91 3.10
C ALA A 77 1.97 25.41 2.89
N GLU A 78 0.99 24.52 2.87
CA GLU A 78 -0.44 24.84 2.72
C GLU A 78 -1.14 25.04 4.07
N ASP A 79 -0.82 24.19 5.04
CA ASP A 79 -1.39 24.24 6.39
C ASP A 79 -0.27 24.41 7.45
N THR A 80 0.28 25.60 7.52
CA THR A 80 1.34 25.95 8.45
C THR A 80 0.89 25.82 9.90
N ALA A 81 -0.36 26.16 10.20
CA ALA A 81 -0.91 26.08 11.55
C ALA A 81 -0.95 24.65 12.08
N ALA A 82 -1.42 23.69 11.29
CA ALA A 82 -1.45 22.28 11.67
C ALA A 82 -0.05 21.74 11.99
N CYS A 83 0.96 22.10 11.20
CA CYS A 83 2.35 21.70 11.43
C CYS A 83 2.94 22.35 12.68
N GLN A 84 2.64 23.61 12.95
CA GLN A 84 3.08 24.29 14.19
C GLN A 84 2.45 23.68 15.44
N GLU A 85 1.16 23.39 15.41
CA GLU A 85 0.44 22.74 16.52
C GLU A 85 0.98 21.33 16.79
N ALA A 86 1.33 20.58 15.74
CA ALA A 86 1.92 19.25 15.87
C ALA A 86 3.40 19.27 16.32
N GLY A 87 4.06 20.43 16.30
CA GLY A 87 5.46 20.57 16.67
C GLY A 87 6.43 20.13 15.57
N ILE A 88 6.00 20.20 14.30
CA ILE A 88 6.82 19.81 13.16
C ILE A 88 7.93 20.83 12.92
N THR A 89 9.19 20.39 12.97
CA THR A 89 10.38 21.21 12.75
C THR A 89 11.06 20.97 11.41
N GLY A 90 10.67 19.91 10.72
CA GLY A 90 11.19 19.53 9.40
C GLY A 90 10.30 18.51 8.74
N VAL A 91 10.49 18.27 7.47
CA VAL A 91 9.73 17.33 6.66
C VAL A 91 10.67 16.43 5.84
N PRO A 92 10.30 15.15 5.55
CA PRO A 92 9.10 14.49 6.05
C PRO A 92 9.18 14.16 7.55
N THR A 93 8.05 14.20 8.24
CA THR A 93 7.92 13.74 9.62
C THR A 93 6.66 12.89 9.74
N TRP A 94 6.80 11.76 10.40
CA TRP A 94 5.70 10.87 10.73
C TRP A 94 5.20 11.15 12.13
N GLU A 95 3.89 11.20 12.30
CA GLU A 95 3.25 11.18 13.62
C GLU A 95 2.55 9.83 13.80
N ILE A 96 2.94 9.09 14.83
CA ILE A 96 2.43 7.76 15.17
C ILE A 96 2.18 7.72 16.67
N ASP A 97 0.94 7.47 17.08
CA ASP A 97 0.54 7.45 18.50
C ASP A 97 0.94 8.73 19.29
N GLY A 98 0.89 9.89 18.63
CA GLY A 98 1.25 11.18 19.21
C GLY A 98 2.76 11.44 19.31
N GLU A 99 3.60 10.53 18.85
CA GLU A 99 5.05 10.71 18.78
C GLU A 99 5.50 11.07 17.35
N LEU A 100 6.53 11.91 17.26
CA LEU A 100 7.08 12.38 16.00
C LEU A 100 8.35 11.60 15.62
N TYR A 101 8.37 11.16 14.38
CA TYR A 101 9.50 10.43 13.78
C TYR A 101 9.99 11.17 12.54
N PRO A 102 10.97 12.07 12.66
CA PRO A 102 11.52 12.79 11.52
C PRO A 102 12.28 11.88 10.56
N GLY A 103 12.19 12.19 9.28
CA GLY A 103 12.95 11.54 8.22
C GLY A 103 12.16 10.49 7.44
N VAL A 104 12.79 10.02 6.38
CA VAL A 104 12.23 8.98 5.51
C VAL A 104 12.23 7.62 6.22
N ARG A 105 11.12 6.90 6.12
CA ARG A 105 10.95 5.56 6.73
C ARG A 105 10.61 4.53 5.65
N SER A 106 11.19 3.34 5.78
CA SER A 106 10.76 2.19 4.98
C SER A 106 9.39 1.67 5.46
N VAL A 107 8.73 0.87 4.62
CA VAL A 107 7.47 0.23 5.01
C VAL A 107 7.66 -0.67 6.24
N GLU A 108 8.75 -1.42 6.30
CA GLU A 108 9.08 -2.28 7.45
C GLU A 108 9.23 -1.49 8.75
N GLN A 109 9.92 -0.34 8.70
CA GLN A 109 10.08 0.55 9.86
C GLN A 109 8.73 1.10 10.32
N LEU A 110 7.87 1.50 9.38
CA LEU A 110 6.51 1.97 9.70
C LEU A 110 5.65 0.88 10.31
N LYS A 111 5.75 -0.35 9.83
CA LYS A 111 5.07 -1.51 10.41
C LYS A 111 5.52 -1.78 11.84
N GLU A 112 6.81 -1.71 12.12
CA GLU A 112 7.35 -1.86 13.48
C GLU A 112 6.84 -0.76 14.40
N LEU A 113 6.85 0.50 13.96
CA LEU A 113 6.40 1.64 14.77
C LEU A 113 4.90 1.64 15.05
N THR A 114 4.09 1.14 14.13
CA THR A 114 2.63 1.08 14.25
C THR A 114 2.11 -0.22 14.85
N GLY A 115 2.93 -1.25 14.91
CA GLY A 115 2.51 -2.59 15.32
C GLY A 115 1.68 -3.33 14.27
N CYS A 116 1.75 -2.88 13.03
CA CYS A 116 1.13 -3.54 11.90
C CYS A 116 2.07 -4.58 11.29
#